data_9c430336a56fc60cdcc419b241f3b88f
#
_entry.id   9c430336a56fc60cdcc419b241f3b88f
#
_cell.length_a   1.000
_cell.length_b   1.000
_cell.length_c   1.000
_cell.angle_alpha   90.00
_cell.angle_beta   90.00
_cell.angle_gamma   90.00
#
_symmetry.space_group_name_H-M   'P 1'
#
loop_
_entity.id
_entity.type
_entity.pdbx_description
1 polymer ?
#
loop_
_entity_poly.entity_id
_entity_poly.type
_entity_poly.pdbx_seq_one_letter_code
_entity_poly.pdbx_strand_id
1 'polypeptide(L)' 'DEALRRTEKNILQQAMKKFSSSRKLGAALGLSHTSVIRKMKEHNLSFDKNN' A
#
# COMPACT_ATOMS: atom_id res chain seq x y z
N ASP A 1 8.27 13.97 7.07
CA ASP A 1 8.22 13.69 8.51
C ASP A 1 8.21 12.19 8.74
N GLU A 2 9.13 11.73 9.58
CA GLU A 2 9.29 10.30 9.82
C GLU A 2 8.05 9.68 10.46
N ALA A 3 7.41 10.40 11.35
CA ALA A 3 6.21 9.88 12.01
C ALA A 3 5.09 9.66 11.00
N LEU A 4 4.92 10.58 10.06
CA LEU A 4 3.89 10.43 9.03
C LEU A 4 4.22 9.27 8.11
N ARG A 5 5.48 9.11 7.76
CA ARG A 5 5.88 8.01 6.88
C ARG A 5 5.65 6.66 7.55
N ARG A 6 5.94 6.57 8.83
CA ARG A 6 5.74 5.33 9.57
C ARG A 6 4.26 5.00 9.65
N THR A 7 3.43 6.01 9.91
CA THR A 7 1.98 5.81 9.98
C THR A 7 1.45 5.36 8.62
N GLU A 8 1.89 6.01 7.54
CA GLU A 8 1.45 5.64 6.21
C GLU A 8 1.85 4.21 5.87
N LYS A 9 3.07 3.83 6.23
CA LYS A 9 3.52 2.47 5.97
C LYS A 9 2.67 1.46 6.73
N ASN A 10 2.33 1.75 7.99
CA ASN A 10 1.49 0.88 8.78
C ASN A 10 0.12 0.70 8.15
N ILE A 11 -0.47 1.80 7.70
CA ILE A 11 -1.80 1.73 7.07
C ILE A 11 -1.75 0.86 5.83
N LEU A 12 -0.71 1.05 5.01
CA LEU A 12 -0.56 0.25 3.79
C LEU A 12 -0.37 -1.22 4.12
N GLN A 13 0.48 -1.53 5.10
CA GLN A 13 0.72 -2.91 5.48
C GLN A 13 -0.54 -3.59 6.00
N GLN A 14 -1.31 -2.89 6.82
CA GLN A 14 -2.54 -3.44 7.34
C GLN A 14 -3.54 -3.70 6.22
N ALA A 15 -3.65 -2.75 5.31
CA ALA A 15 -4.58 -2.90 4.19
C ALA A 15 -4.15 -4.03 3.26
N MET A 16 -2.85 -4.19 3.06
CA MET A 16 -2.34 -5.25 2.19
C MET A 16 -2.66 -6.64 2.73
N LYS A 17 -2.84 -6.77 4.02
CA LYS A 17 -3.25 -8.04 4.59
C LYS A 17 -4.70 -8.37 4.26
N LYS A 18 -5.51 -7.34 4.08
CA LYS A 18 -6.93 -7.53 3.77
C LYS A 18 -7.20 -7.62 2.28
N PHE A 19 -6.43 -6.92 1.49
CA PHE A 19 -6.66 -6.83 0.05
C PHE A 19 -5.46 -7.39 -0.70
N SER A 20 -5.71 -8.36 -1.56
CA SER A 20 -4.63 -9.06 -2.24
C SER A 20 -4.20 -8.41 -3.55
N SER A 21 -4.82 -7.30 -3.94
CA SER A 21 -4.43 -6.63 -5.16
C SER A 21 -4.36 -5.12 -4.95
N SER A 22 -3.50 -4.46 -5.73
CA SER A 22 -3.35 -3.03 -5.61
C SER A 22 -4.61 -2.29 -6.03
N ARG A 23 -5.40 -2.87 -6.92
CA ARG A 23 -6.65 -2.25 -7.34
C ARG A 23 -7.65 -2.20 -6.18
N LYS A 24 -7.81 -3.33 -5.50
CA LYS A 24 -8.71 -3.37 -4.37
C LYS A 24 -8.20 -2.49 -3.25
N LEU A 25 -6.91 -2.50 -3.03
CA LEU A 25 -6.28 -1.65 -2.02
C LEU A 25 -6.54 -0.18 -2.31
N GLY A 26 -6.35 0.22 -3.57
CA GLY A 26 -6.60 1.59 -3.96
C GLY A 26 -8.04 1.99 -3.74
N ALA A 27 -8.98 1.12 -4.11
CA ALA A 27 -10.40 1.42 -3.93
C ALA A 27 -10.72 1.61 -2.45
N ALA A 28 -10.14 0.77 -1.59
CA ALA A 28 -10.39 0.87 -0.16
C ALA A 28 -9.81 2.15 0.43
N LEU A 29 -8.68 2.60 -0.09
CA LEU A 29 -8.01 3.79 0.41
C LEU A 29 -8.43 5.07 -0.30
N GLY A 30 -9.25 4.95 -1.35
CA GLY A 30 -9.65 6.11 -2.13
C GLY A 30 -8.55 6.62 -3.02
N LEU A 31 -7.65 5.75 -3.44
CA LEU A 31 -6.51 6.11 -4.28
C LEU A 31 -6.58 5.40 -5.61
N SER A 32 -5.94 6.00 -6.62
CA SER A 32 -5.83 5.33 -7.90
C SER A 32 -4.82 4.19 -7.79
N HIS A 33 -4.91 3.26 -8.73
CA HIS A 33 -3.99 2.12 -8.78
C HIS A 33 -2.54 2.60 -8.85
N THR A 34 -2.29 3.61 -9.68
CA THR A 34 -0.95 4.14 -9.84
C THR A 34 -0.44 4.75 -8.54
N SER A 35 -1.29 5.47 -7.83
CA SER A 35 -0.90 6.08 -6.56
C SER A 35 -0.53 5.02 -5.53
N VAL A 36 -1.29 3.92 -5.50
CA VAL A 36 -0.99 2.83 -4.58
C VAL A 36 0.38 2.24 -4.89
N ILE A 37 0.64 1.97 -6.16
CA ILE A 37 1.92 1.39 -6.57
C ILE A 37 3.07 2.29 -6.16
N ARG A 38 2.91 3.60 -6.38
CA ARG A 38 3.95 4.57 -6.03
C ARG A 38 4.23 4.56 -4.54
N LYS A 39 3.17 4.58 -3.73
CA LYS A 39 3.34 4.60 -2.28
C LYS A 39 3.99 3.33 -1.78
N MET A 40 3.62 2.20 -2.37
CA MET A 40 4.23 0.93 -1.98
C MET A 40 5.72 0.94 -2.27
N LYS A 41 6.11 1.49 -3.42
CA LYS A 41 7.53 1.57 -3.75
C LYS A 41 8.28 2.48 -2.78
N GLU A 42 7.65 3.58 -2.38
CA GLU A 42 8.28 4.51 -1.45
C GLU A 42 8.58 3.84 -0.11
N HIS A 43 7.77 2.88 0.27
CA HIS A 43 7.93 2.18 1.53
C HIS A 43 8.53 0.79 1.38
N ASN A 44 9.00 0.47 0.19
CA ASN A 44 9.58 -0.85 -0.11
C ASN A 44 8.61 -1.98 0.18
N LEU A 45 7.35 -1.74 -0.13
CA LEU A 45 6.32 -2.76 0.05
C LEU A 45 5.92 -3.34 -1.29
N SER A 46 5.54 -4.59 -1.28
CA SER A 46 5.02 -5.23 -2.49
C SER A 46 4.12 -6.39 -2.08
N PHE A 47 3.16 -6.71 -2.96
CA PHE A 47 2.35 -7.88 -2.71
C PHE A 47 3.18 -9.12 -2.90
N ASP A 48 2.94 -10.11 -2.07
CA ASP A 48 3.64 -11.38 -2.18
C ASP A 48 3.13 -12.09 -3.41
N LYS A 49 4.00 -12.21 -4.34
CA LYS A 49 3.62 -12.86 -5.54
C LYS A 49 4.00 -14.25 -5.59
N ASN A 50 4.68 -14.41 -5.15
CA ASN A 50 5.10 -15.59 -5.37
C ASN A 50 5.60 -15.73 -6.58
N ASN A 51 5.57 -15.09 -6.95
CA ASN A 51 5.71 -15.09 -7.92
C ASN A 51 6.26 -14.95 -8.23
#